data_48f68f33e88bacc3900b7d7a31dc6d89
#
_entry.id   48f68f33e88bacc3900b7d7a31dc6d89
#
_cell.length_a   1.000
_cell.length_b   1.000
_cell.length_c   1.000
_cell.angle_alpha   90.00
_cell.angle_beta   90.00
_cell.angle_gamma   90.00
#
_symmetry.space_group_name_H-M   'P 1'
#
loop_
_entity.id
_entity.type
_entity.pdbx_description
1 polymer ?
#
loop_
_entity_poly.entity_id
_entity_poly.type
_entity_poly.pdbx_seq_one_letter_code
_entity_poly.pdbx_strand_id
1 'polypeptide(L)'
;MRKAKPKKRIVLPDPIFHDVRVSKFVNHLMYDGKKNTSYTIFYSALDIVKSKLPNEEMTALEIWKKALENVTPQVEVKSRRVGGATFQVPTEIRPDRKESISMKNLILYARKRGGKTMADKLAAEIVDAFNDQGGAYKRKEDMHKMAEANRAFAHFRF
;
A
#
# COMPACT_ATOMS: atom_id res chain seq x y z
N MET A 1 -1.41 30.31 9.67
CA MET A 1 -0.58 29.06 9.66
C MET A 1 -0.94 28.20 10.87
N ARG A 2 -1.09 26.88 10.71
CA ARG A 2 -1.32 25.97 11.86
C ARG A 2 -0.05 25.88 12.71
N LYS A 3 -0.08 26.40 13.94
CA LYS A 3 1.05 26.35 14.87
C LYS A 3 1.23 24.98 15.53
N ALA A 4 0.17 24.19 15.69
CA ALA A 4 0.19 22.88 16.35
C ALA A 4 -0.10 21.73 15.36
N LYS A 5 0.61 20.61 15.51
CA LYS A 5 0.31 19.38 14.78
C LYS A 5 -0.95 18.74 15.38
N PRO A 6 -1.87 18.19 14.57
CA PRO A 6 -3.02 17.47 15.09
C PRO A 6 -2.58 16.23 15.87
N LYS A 7 -3.28 15.93 16.98
CA LYS A 7 -3.03 14.70 17.74
C LYS A 7 -3.32 13.49 16.85
N LYS A 8 -2.40 12.52 16.82
CA LYS A 8 -2.62 11.25 16.12
C LYS A 8 -3.69 10.45 16.87
N ARG A 9 -4.71 9.98 16.17
CA ARG A 9 -5.72 9.07 16.73
C ARG A 9 -5.10 7.68 16.88
N ILE A 10 -5.37 7.03 18.01
CA ILE A 10 -4.98 5.63 18.24
C ILE A 10 -5.89 4.75 17.41
N VAL A 11 -5.31 3.87 16.60
CA VAL A 11 -6.03 2.86 15.82
C VAL A 11 -6.05 1.59 16.65
N LEU A 12 -7.25 1.10 16.99
CA LEU A 12 -7.41 -0.16 17.70
C LEU A 12 -7.07 -1.33 16.76
N PRO A 13 -6.50 -2.43 17.29
CA PRO A 13 -6.26 -3.64 16.51
C PRO A 13 -7.57 -4.24 15.99
N ASP A 14 -7.48 -5.10 14.95
CA ASP A 14 -8.64 -5.80 14.43
C ASP A 14 -9.11 -6.93 15.37
N PRO A 15 -10.39 -7.33 15.30
CA PRO A 15 -10.95 -8.28 16.25
C PRO A 15 -10.48 -9.73 16.04
N ILE A 16 -10.00 -10.13 14.85
CA ILE A 16 -9.62 -11.52 14.55
C ILE A 16 -8.11 -11.74 14.72
N PHE A 17 -7.27 -10.92 14.08
CA PHE A 17 -5.82 -11.09 14.09
C PHE A 17 -5.13 -10.23 15.14
N HIS A 18 -5.84 -9.34 15.83
CA HIS A 18 -5.31 -8.39 16.80
C HIS A 18 -4.15 -7.54 16.27
N ASP A 19 -4.15 -7.25 14.96
CA ASP A 19 -3.11 -6.50 14.26
C ASP A 19 -3.59 -5.10 13.87
N VAL A 20 -2.83 -4.08 14.27
CA VAL A 20 -3.12 -2.67 13.94
C VAL A 20 -2.97 -2.38 12.43
N ARG A 21 -2.07 -3.10 11.73
CA ARG A 21 -1.89 -2.93 10.27
C ARG A 21 -3.15 -3.37 9.51
N VAL A 22 -3.82 -4.42 9.98
CA VAL A 22 -5.09 -4.88 9.39
C VAL A 22 -6.16 -3.81 9.55
N SER A 23 -6.31 -3.24 10.74
CA SER A 23 -7.26 -2.14 10.97
C SER A 23 -6.99 -0.92 10.08
N LYS A 24 -5.72 -0.54 9.91
CA LYS A 24 -5.32 0.53 8.98
C LYS A 24 -5.68 0.19 7.53
N PHE A 25 -5.41 -1.04 7.09
CA PHE A 25 -5.73 -1.49 5.75
C PHE A 25 -7.23 -1.47 5.48
N VAL A 26 -8.03 -1.98 6.41
CA VAL A 26 -9.50 -1.94 6.34
C VAL A 26 -10.02 -0.50 6.27
N ASN A 27 -9.42 0.43 7.03
CA ASN A 27 -9.78 1.85 6.95
C ASN A 27 -9.46 2.47 5.56
N HIS A 28 -8.40 2.01 4.88
CA HIS A 28 -8.10 2.44 3.50
C HIS A 28 -9.01 1.75 2.45
N LEU A 29 -9.43 0.52 2.73
CA LEU A 29 -10.34 -0.24 1.88
C LEU A 29 -11.78 0.27 1.95
N MET A 30 -12.15 0.86 3.08
CA MET A 30 -13.51 1.30 3.37
C MET A 30 -14.00 2.42 2.42
N TYR A 31 -15.25 2.31 1.98
CA TYR A 31 -16.03 3.37 1.36
C TYR A 31 -17.25 3.71 2.21
N ASP A 32 -17.69 4.95 2.20
CA ASP A 32 -18.95 5.44 2.79
C ASP A 32 -19.12 5.06 4.28
N GLY A 33 -18.02 4.86 5.01
CA GLY A 33 -18.06 4.44 6.40
C GLY A 33 -18.47 2.96 6.62
N LYS A 34 -18.60 2.15 5.57
CA LYS A 34 -19.03 0.74 5.64
C LYS A 34 -17.89 -0.16 6.12
N LYS A 35 -17.50 -0.03 7.38
CA LYS A 35 -16.34 -0.72 7.93
C LYS A 35 -16.50 -2.23 8.00
N ASN A 36 -17.68 -2.72 8.42
CA ASN A 36 -17.95 -4.16 8.51
C ASN A 36 -17.83 -4.85 7.16
N THR A 37 -18.37 -4.24 6.09
CA THR A 37 -18.21 -4.76 4.72
C THR A 37 -16.74 -4.85 4.32
N SER A 38 -15.92 -3.87 4.70
CA SER A 38 -14.49 -3.88 4.40
C SER A 38 -13.74 -4.98 5.17
N TYR A 39 -14.13 -5.27 6.42
CA TYR A 39 -13.62 -6.42 7.15
C TYR A 39 -13.97 -7.74 6.46
N THR A 40 -15.25 -7.93 6.09
CA THR A 40 -15.70 -9.12 5.37
C THR A 40 -14.91 -9.32 4.07
N ILE A 41 -14.73 -8.27 3.27
CA ILE A 41 -13.93 -8.34 2.04
C ILE A 41 -12.48 -8.76 2.34
N PHE A 42 -11.86 -8.19 3.36
CA PHE A 42 -10.47 -8.50 3.71
C PHE A 42 -10.30 -9.94 4.18
N TYR A 43 -11.15 -10.41 5.09
CA TYR A 43 -11.09 -11.78 5.60
C TYR A 43 -11.37 -12.80 4.50
N SER A 44 -12.41 -12.59 3.69
CA SER A 44 -12.69 -13.45 2.53
C SER A 44 -11.53 -13.45 1.53
N ALA A 45 -10.84 -12.32 1.33
CA ALA A 45 -9.65 -12.28 0.48
C ALA A 45 -8.50 -13.14 1.05
N LEU A 46 -8.27 -13.11 2.37
CA LEU A 46 -7.26 -13.96 3.02
C LEU A 46 -7.59 -15.44 2.91
N ASP A 47 -8.86 -15.84 3.04
CA ASP A 47 -9.29 -17.23 2.84
C ASP A 47 -9.02 -17.70 1.41
N ILE A 48 -9.29 -16.84 0.41
CA ILE A 48 -8.97 -17.13 -1.00
C ILE A 48 -7.45 -17.21 -1.21
N VAL A 49 -6.65 -16.34 -0.59
CA VAL A 49 -5.18 -16.41 -0.67
C VAL A 49 -4.67 -17.74 -0.12
N LYS A 50 -5.19 -18.18 1.03
CA LYS A 50 -4.84 -19.48 1.62
C LYS A 50 -5.19 -20.64 0.71
N SER A 51 -6.34 -20.60 0.03
CA SER A 51 -6.74 -21.64 -0.93
C SER A 51 -5.89 -21.67 -2.19
N LYS A 52 -5.35 -20.52 -2.63
CA LYS A 52 -4.50 -20.40 -3.82
C LYS A 52 -3.05 -20.80 -3.57
N LEU A 53 -2.57 -20.67 -2.35
CA LEU A 53 -1.20 -20.98 -1.92
C LEU A 53 -1.20 -22.04 -0.81
N PRO A 54 -1.72 -23.26 -1.06
CA PRO A 54 -1.86 -24.28 -0.02
C PRO A 54 -0.52 -24.86 0.45
N ASN A 55 0.52 -24.77 -0.37
CA ASN A 55 1.85 -25.32 -0.09
C ASN A 55 2.78 -24.37 0.66
N GLU A 56 2.34 -23.13 0.93
CA GLU A 56 3.13 -22.18 1.69
C GLU A 56 2.99 -22.46 3.19
N GLU A 57 4.11 -22.58 3.89
CA GLU A 57 4.15 -22.73 5.36
C GLU A 57 3.65 -21.49 6.10
N MET A 58 3.61 -20.35 5.40
CA MET A 58 3.19 -19.07 5.95
C MET A 58 1.68 -18.97 6.10
N THR A 59 1.23 -18.29 7.13
CA THR A 59 -0.19 -17.94 7.29
C THR A 59 -0.62 -16.92 6.25
N ALA A 60 -1.90 -16.87 5.88
CA ALA A 60 -2.43 -15.91 4.92
C ALA A 60 -2.16 -14.45 5.34
N LEU A 61 -2.11 -14.18 6.65
CA LEU A 61 -1.74 -12.87 7.18
C LEU A 61 -0.26 -12.52 6.92
N GLU A 62 0.64 -13.49 7.07
CA GLU A 62 2.07 -13.30 6.79
C GLU A 62 2.32 -13.11 5.30
N ILE A 63 1.64 -13.87 4.44
CA ILE A 63 1.67 -13.67 2.98
C ILE A 63 1.24 -12.25 2.61
N TRP A 64 0.14 -11.76 3.19
CA TRP A 64 -0.30 -10.38 2.98
C TRP A 64 0.70 -9.34 3.48
N LYS A 65 1.33 -9.56 4.66
CA LYS A 65 2.37 -8.66 5.18
C LYS A 65 3.59 -8.61 4.24
N LYS A 66 4.04 -9.76 3.77
CA LYS A 66 5.13 -9.85 2.79
C LYS A 66 4.78 -9.19 1.46
N ALA A 67 3.57 -9.40 0.96
CA ALA A 67 3.07 -8.70 -0.23
C ALA A 67 3.09 -7.16 -0.06
N LEU A 68 2.70 -6.65 1.12
CA LEU A 68 2.81 -5.22 1.42
C LEU A 68 4.27 -4.73 1.43
N GLU A 69 5.18 -5.51 1.99
CA GLU A 69 6.62 -5.19 2.00
C GLU A 69 7.16 -5.13 0.57
N ASN A 70 6.82 -6.11 -0.27
CA ASN A 70 7.23 -6.16 -1.67
C ASN A 70 6.73 -4.95 -2.49
N VAL A 71 5.56 -4.39 -2.16
CA VAL A 71 4.96 -3.22 -2.83
C VAL A 71 5.43 -1.90 -2.22
N THR A 72 6.13 -1.92 -1.08
CA THR A 72 6.50 -0.69 -0.36
C THR A 72 7.63 0.07 -1.07
N PRO A 73 7.38 1.31 -1.55
CA PRO A 73 8.42 2.12 -2.16
C PRO A 73 9.33 2.75 -1.11
N GLN A 74 10.62 2.91 -1.44
CA GLN A 74 11.60 3.57 -0.58
C GLN A 74 11.70 5.06 -0.85
N VAL A 75 11.49 5.46 -2.11
CA VAL A 75 11.63 6.84 -2.60
C VAL A 75 10.38 7.26 -3.37
N GLU A 76 10.07 8.55 -3.29
CA GLU A 76 9.04 9.20 -4.10
C GLU A 76 9.61 10.45 -4.77
N VAL A 77 8.98 10.89 -5.86
CA VAL A 77 9.37 12.12 -6.54
C VAL A 77 8.36 13.21 -6.16
N LYS A 78 8.88 14.36 -5.73
CA LYS A 78 8.08 15.54 -5.39
C LYS A 78 8.43 16.70 -6.31
N SER A 79 7.40 17.34 -6.84
CA SER A 79 7.58 18.55 -7.64
C SER A 79 7.98 19.72 -6.75
N ARG A 80 9.06 20.42 -7.09
CA ARG A 80 9.51 21.66 -6.44
C ARG A 80 9.76 22.73 -7.48
N ARG A 81 9.36 23.95 -7.15
CA ARG A 81 9.60 25.12 -7.99
C ARG A 81 10.84 25.85 -7.48
N VAL A 82 11.85 25.99 -8.34
CA VAL A 82 13.10 26.70 -8.05
C VAL A 82 13.38 27.65 -9.19
N GLY A 83 13.52 28.95 -8.91
CA GLY A 83 13.83 29.95 -9.92
C GLY A 83 12.85 30.02 -11.09
N GLY A 84 11.56 29.72 -10.88
CA GLY A 84 10.53 29.72 -11.93
C GLY A 84 10.37 28.39 -12.68
N ALA A 85 11.33 27.48 -12.62
CA ALA A 85 11.24 26.13 -13.19
C ALA A 85 10.73 25.10 -12.16
N THR A 86 10.00 24.09 -12.62
CA THR A 86 9.50 23.00 -11.77
C THR A 86 10.37 21.77 -11.97
N PHE A 87 10.99 21.30 -10.88
CA PHE A 87 11.85 20.13 -10.87
C PHE A 87 11.16 18.97 -10.13
N GLN A 88 11.36 17.76 -10.60
CA GLN A 88 10.96 16.52 -9.95
C GLN A 88 12.10 16.05 -9.04
N VAL A 89 11.94 16.26 -7.73
CA VAL A 89 13.00 15.99 -6.75
C VAL A 89 12.76 14.65 -6.06
N PRO A 90 13.67 13.68 -6.14
CA PRO A 90 13.56 12.42 -5.42
C PRO A 90 13.75 12.65 -3.92
N THR A 91 12.83 12.13 -3.14
CA THR A 91 12.84 12.23 -1.67
C THR A 91 12.58 10.87 -1.05
N GLU A 92 13.29 10.57 0.03
CA GLU A 92 13.01 9.39 0.84
C GLU A 92 11.66 9.48 1.53
N ILE A 93 10.94 8.37 1.59
CA ILE A 93 9.60 8.31 2.18
C ILE A 93 9.73 7.97 3.67
N ARG A 94 9.04 8.70 4.54
CA ARG A 94 8.98 8.40 5.97
C ARG A 94 8.26 7.06 6.23
N PRO A 95 8.63 6.29 7.28
CA PRO A 95 8.06 4.97 7.56
C PRO A 95 6.53 4.92 7.59
N ASP A 96 5.89 5.83 8.34
CA ASP A 96 4.42 5.92 8.42
C ASP A 96 3.76 6.12 7.04
N ARG A 97 4.43 6.86 6.15
CA ARG A 97 3.94 7.14 4.81
C ARG A 97 4.20 5.97 3.86
N LYS A 98 5.32 5.24 4.00
CA LYS A 98 5.60 4.03 3.23
C LYS A 98 4.47 3.03 3.37
N GLU A 99 4.08 2.72 4.62
CA GLU A 99 2.98 1.81 4.92
C GLU A 99 1.66 2.26 4.29
N SER A 100 1.32 3.56 4.39
CA SER A 100 0.10 4.09 3.80
C SER A 100 0.10 4.03 2.26
N ILE A 101 1.24 4.27 1.61
CA ILE A 101 1.37 4.21 0.14
C ILE A 101 1.22 2.77 -0.34
N SER A 102 1.88 1.80 0.30
CA SER A 102 1.78 0.39 -0.08
C SER A 102 0.35 -0.13 0.02
N MET A 103 -0.35 0.17 1.13
CA MET A 103 -1.75 -0.20 1.31
C MET A 103 -2.65 0.40 0.23
N LYS A 104 -2.50 1.71 -0.05
CA LYS A 104 -3.29 2.41 -1.08
C LYS A 104 -3.02 1.86 -2.48
N ASN A 105 -1.76 1.59 -2.82
CA ASN A 105 -1.40 1.03 -4.11
C ASN A 105 -2.00 -0.37 -4.28
N LEU A 106 -1.87 -1.25 -3.30
CA LEU A 106 -2.45 -2.59 -3.34
C LEU A 106 -3.97 -2.54 -3.57
N ILE A 107 -4.69 -1.70 -2.82
CA ILE A 107 -6.13 -1.51 -2.97
C ILE A 107 -6.50 -0.92 -4.34
N LEU A 108 -5.76 0.10 -4.80
CA LEU A 108 -5.99 0.77 -6.08
C LEU A 108 -5.88 -0.22 -7.25
N TYR A 109 -4.83 -1.03 -7.26
CA TYR A 109 -4.62 -2.00 -8.34
C TYR A 109 -5.54 -3.20 -8.23
N ALA A 110 -5.88 -3.66 -7.01
CA ALA A 110 -6.94 -4.65 -6.82
C ALA A 110 -8.28 -4.17 -7.42
N ARG A 111 -8.66 -2.91 -7.21
CA ARG A 111 -9.89 -2.34 -7.79
C ARG A 111 -9.87 -2.27 -9.31
N LYS A 112 -8.71 -2.07 -9.93
CA LYS A 112 -8.55 -2.02 -11.39
C LYS A 112 -8.62 -3.39 -12.05
N ARG A 113 -8.47 -4.48 -11.29
CA ARG A 113 -8.56 -5.84 -11.83
C ARG A 113 -9.98 -6.20 -12.28
N GLY A 114 -10.07 -7.04 -13.29
CA GLY A 114 -11.28 -7.79 -13.58
C GLY A 114 -11.55 -8.84 -12.49
N GLY A 115 -12.80 -9.17 -12.26
CA GLY A 115 -13.20 -10.18 -11.29
C GLY A 115 -14.62 -9.96 -10.77
N LYS A 116 -15.21 -10.99 -10.19
CA LYS A 116 -16.60 -10.97 -9.71
C LYS A 116 -16.76 -10.10 -8.47
N THR A 117 -15.96 -10.38 -7.45
CA THR A 117 -16.06 -9.70 -6.15
C THR A 117 -14.77 -8.91 -5.84
N MET A 118 -14.88 -7.95 -4.93
CA MET A 118 -13.69 -7.23 -4.46
C MET A 118 -12.73 -8.14 -3.69
N ALA A 119 -13.23 -9.17 -3.01
CA ALA A 119 -12.42 -10.16 -2.33
C ALA A 119 -11.55 -10.96 -3.32
N ASP A 120 -12.12 -11.42 -4.44
CA ASP A 120 -11.36 -12.13 -5.50
C ASP A 120 -10.26 -11.25 -6.09
N LYS A 121 -10.61 -9.98 -6.38
CA LYS A 121 -9.67 -9.00 -6.95
C LYS A 121 -8.51 -8.71 -5.99
N LEU A 122 -8.83 -8.52 -4.71
CA LEU A 122 -7.83 -8.25 -3.67
C LEU A 122 -6.94 -9.46 -3.44
N ALA A 123 -7.51 -10.66 -3.36
CA ALA A 123 -6.74 -11.89 -3.21
C ALA A 123 -5.78 -12.12 -4.37
N ALA A 124 -6.23 -11.89 -5.62
CA ALA A 124 -5.38 -12.00 -6.79
C ALA A 124 -4.20 -11.01 -6.76
N GLU A 125 -4.45 -9.74 -6.38
CA GLU A 125 -3.38 -8.75 -6.27
C GLU A 125 -2.40 -9.07 -5.14
N ILE A 126 -2.87 -9.61 -3.99
CA ILE A 126 -2.02 -10.06 -2.88
C ILE A 126 -1.09 -11.19 -3.34
N VAL A 127 -1.62 -12.21 -4.03
CA VAL A 127 -0.83 -13.34 -4.53
C VAL A 127 0.22 -12.88 -5.53
N ASP A 128 -0.15 -12.01 -6.47
CA ASP A 128 0.82 -11.49 -7.45
C ASP A 128 1.88 -10.62 -6.76
N ALA A 129 1.49 -9.76 -5.82
CA ALA A 129 2.42 -8.92 -5.06
C ALA A 129 3.36 -9.75 -4.17
N PHE A 130 2.91 -10.88 -3.64
CA PHE A 130 3.74 -11.84 -2.92
C PHE A 130 4.83 -12.43 -3.80
N ASN A 131 4.51 -12.71 -5.08
CA ASN A 131 5.41 -13.24 -6.10
C ASN A 131 6.18 -12.16 -6.87
N ASP A 132 6.28 -10.94 -6.34
CA ASP A 132 6.95 -9.79 -6.97
C ASP A 132 6.37 -9.43 -8.35
N GLN A 133 5.06 -9.60 -8.50
CA GLN A 133 4.31 -9.35 -9.73
C GLN A 133 3.09 -8.44 -9.45
N GLY A 134 2.31 -8.17 -10.50
CA GLY A 134 1.08 -7.39 -10.39
C GLY A 134 1.26 -5.90 -10.54
N GLY A 135 0.12 -5.20 -10.58
CA GLY A 135 0.07 -3.76 -10.83
C GLY A 135 0.65 -2.93 -9.71
N ALA A 136 0.43 -3.33 -8.46
CA ALA A 136 0.94 -2.64 -7.29
C ALA A 136 2.48 -2.73 -7.20
N TYR A 137 3.04 -3.89 -7.50
CA TYR A 137 4.49 -4.08 -7.57
C TYR A 137 5.12 -3.25 -8.70
N LYS A 138 4.55 -3.32 -9.90
CA LYS A 138 4.99 -2.49 -11.04
C LYS A 138 4.97 -1.00 -10.70
N ARG A 139 3.95 -0.54 -9.96
CA ARG A 139 3.89 0.86 -9.52
C ARG A 139 5.07 1.26 -8.62
N LYS A 140 5.50 0.37 -7.72
CA LYS A 140 6.71 0.60 -6.90
C LYS A 140 7.94 0.75 -7.80
N GLU A 141 8.12 -0.15 -8.76
CA GLU A 141 9.25 -0.08 -9.70
C GLU A 141 9.24 1.20 -10.52
N ASP A 142 8.08 1.60 -11.05
CA ASP A 142 7.94 2.85 -11.81
C ASP A 142 8.32 4.07 -10.95
N MET A 143 7.94 4.07 -9.67
CA MET A 143 8.32 5.15 -8.73
C MET A 143 9.83 5.18 -8.51
N HIS A 144 10.48 4.03 -8.35
CA HIS A 144 11.93 3.93 -8.21
C HIS A 144 12.66 4.36 -9.49
N LYS A 145 12.21 3.92 -10.68
CA LYS A 145 12.76 4.35 -11.97
C LYS A 145 12.63 5.86 -12.17
N MET A 146 11.48 6.44 -11.83
CA MET A 146 11.29 7.90 -11.88
C MET A 146 12.24 8.64 -10.94
N ALA A 147 12.45 8.12 -9.73
CA ALA A 147 13.37 8.72 -8.77
C ALA A 147 14.82 8.64 -9.25
N GLU A 148 15.22 7.53 -9.85
CA GLU A 148 16.55 7.33 -10.43
C GLU A 148 16.80 8.27 -11.62
N ALA A 149 15.85 8.37 -12.54
CA ALA A 149 15.94 9.27 -13.69
C ALA A 149 16.09 10.76 -13.28
N ASN A 150 15.53 11.12 -12.11
CA ASN A 150 15.61 12.48 -11.57
C ASN A 150 16.71 12.64 -10.50
N ARG A 151 17.63 11.69 -10.37
CA ARG A 151 18.68 11.69 -9.34
C ARG A 151 19.55 12.96 -9.37
N ALA A 152 19.78 13.53 -10.54
CA ALA A 152 20.54 14.77 -10.71
C ALA A 152 19.96 15.96 -9.92
N PHE A 153 18.64 15.97 -9.66
CA PHE A 153 17.94 17.03 -8.92
C PHE A 153 17.83 16.77 -7.40
N ALA A 154 18.48 15.72 -6.90
CA ALA A 154 18.44 15.38 -5.47
C ALA A 154 19.00 16.48 -4.55
N HIS A 155 19.91 17.30 -5.04
CA HIS A 155 20.47 18.45 -4.30
C HIS A 155 19.45 19.56 -4.02
N PHE A 156 18.31 19.63 -4.73
CA PHE A 156 17.19 20.52 -4.42
C PHE A 156 16.29 20.00 -3.28
N ARG A 157 16.71 18.94 -2.60
CA ARG A 157 16.04 18.41 -1.41
C ARG A 157 16.33 19.29 -0.19
N PHE A 158 15.27 19.82 0.43
CA PHE A 158 15.33 20.55 1.71
C PHE A 158 14.46 19.87 2.75
#